data_26e2f5c111f7470ca7e0a3a0241f7d66
#
_entry.id   26e2f5c111f7470ca7e0a3a0241f7d66
#
_cell.length_a   1.000
_cell.length_b   1.000
_cell.length_c   1.000
_cell.angle_alpha   90.00
_cell.angle_beta   90.00
_cell.angle_gamma   90.00
#
_symmetry.space_group_name_H-M   'P 1'
#
loop_
_entity.id
_entity.type
_entity.pdbx_description
1 polymer ?
#
loop_
_entity_poly.entity_id
_entity_poly.type
_entity_poly.pdbx_seq_one_letter_code
_entity_poly.pdbx_strand_id
1 'polypeptide(L)'
;MKKIGVRIVVVFLIFLGISCQSLKKSNKSFDTKQNEVFIDSMMNNALGKGFFPGAQIIVGSKDSVFILKNYGYHDYSKKELVKTDDVYDLASMSKILGATLVTMRLVSEDKINVDDKLGEIVPFYKNTAIADLTVFELLTHTSGLTPSITFYQSLLSTPDGSPLLSNQQSENYPDLFDTMYVNKNIVYDSNYLSFEPKDHYVQVYKNMWINPEFYKTVYGKIAVANTHERGKYLYSDLNLLLVQQIIETKTGQKLDQLAKGIYSELGISKIGYNPLKWTSEENVMPTEIDHFFRKDTIKGYVHDEAAAILGGVSGNAGLFANAQSISVICQMLSNNGTYHGKQILKSKVVKEFTKSPLVKKGIYRGLGFDKRKPDEFYKKNDFGHTGFTGTFFFMNPDDNRFLIILTNRVNPTRTNRLMYKDDFSAKIWRQINK
;
A
#
# COMPACT_ATOMS: atom_id res chain seq x y z
N MET A 1 6.23 23.99 -95.26
CA MET A 1 6.02 24.76 -94.05
C MET A 1 4.95 24.05 -93.17
N LYS A 2 5.42 23.27 -92.15
CA LYS A 2 4.52 22.54 -91.26
C LYS A 2 4.51 23.30 -89.93
N LYS A 3 3.32 23.72 -89.47
CA LYS A 3 3.11 24.35 -88.17
C LYS A 3 3.03 23.25 -87.09
N ILE A 4 3.90 23.35 -86.08
CA ILE A 4 3.89 22.52 -84.92
C ILE A 4 3.05 23.20 -83.87
N GLY A 5 1.89 22.59 -83.50
CA GLY A 5 1.04 23.07 -82.41
C GLY A 5 1.49 22.52 -81.09
N VAL A 6 1.84 23.39 -80.13
CA VAL A 6 2.19 23.05 -78.74
C VAL A 6 0.89 22.94 -77.93
N ARG A 7 0.60 21.76 -77.44
CA ARG A 7 -0.49 21.52 -76.48
C ARG A 7 0.07 21.73 -75.05
N ILE A 8 -0.43 22.77 -74.35
CA ILE A 8 -0.18 23.00 -72.93
C ILE A 8 -1.14 22.11 -72.15
N VAL A 9 -0.62 21.15 -71.41
CA VAL A 9 -1.36 20.35 -70.42
C VAL A 9 -1.30 21.06 -69.08
N VAL A 10 -2.43 21.66 -68.62
CA VAL A 10 -2.53 22.23 -67.28
C VAL A 10 -2.88 21.10 -66.31
N VAL A 11 -1.94 20.73 -65.44
CA VAL A 11 -2.20 19.81 -64.33
C VAL A 11 -2.72 20.56 -63.13
N PHE A 12 -4.02 20.36 -62.83
CA PHE A 12 -4.64 20.85 -61.58
C PHE A 12 -4.20 19.94 -60.42
N LEU A 13 -3.31 20.40 -59.60
CA LEU A 13 -2.99 19.79 -58.29
C LEU A 13 -4.07 20.20 -57.29
N ILE A 14 -4.98 19.27 -57.02
CA ILE A 14 -5.95 19.39 -55.91
C ILE A 14 -5.19 19.08 -54.60
N PHE A 15 -4.87 20.10 -53.82
CA PHE A 15 -4.40 19.96 -52.42
C PHE A 15 -5.61 19.61 -51.57
N LEU A 16 -5.76 18.31 -51.27
CA LEU A 16 -6.62 17.86 -50.19
C LEU A 16 -5.94 18.22 -48.86
N GLY A 17 -6.30 19.36 -48.31
CA GLY A 17 -5.97 19.77 -46.97
C GLY A 17 -6.62 18.81 -45.98
N ILE A 18 -5.91 17.79 -45.52
CA ILE A 18 -6.27 16.99 -44.35
C ILE A 18 -6.12 17.91 -43.13
N SER A 19 -7.21 18.55 -42.72
CA SER A 19 -7.32 19.27 -41.47
C SER A 19 -7.19 18.23 -40.35
N CYS A 20 -5.95 18.11 -39.79
CA CYS A 20 -5.73 17.39 -38.56
C CYS A 20 -6.40 18.20 -37.42
N GLN A 21 -7.70 17.98 -37.21
CA GLN A 21 -8.34 18.42 -35.97
C GLN A 21 -7.70 17.63 -34.81
N SER A 22 -6.69 18.23 -34.19
CA SER A 22 -6.26 17.81 -32.87
C SER A 22 -7.49 17.91 -31.97
N LEU A 23 -8.03 16.77 -31.58
CA LEU A 23 -9.00 16.67 -30.50
C LEU A 23 -8.35 17.31 -29.25
N LYS A 24 -8.60 18.61 -29.05
CA LYS A 24 -8.34 19.27 -27.77
C LYS A 24 -9.14 18.48 -26.75
N LYS A 25 -8.49 17.57 -25.99
CA LYS A 25 -9.05 17.04 -24.76
C LYS A 25 -9.52 18.25 -23.96
N SER A 26 -10.81 18.39 -23.80
CA SER A 26 -11.42 19.37 -22.91
C SER A 26 -10.85 19.08 -21.52
N ASN A 27 -9.85 19.84 -21.07
CA ASN A 27 -9.48 19.89 -19.68
C ASN A 27 -10.65 20.54 -18.94
N LYS A 28 -11.63 19.73 -18.52
CA LYS A 28 -12.63 20.20 -17.55
C LYS A 28 -11.85 20.74 -16.36
N SER A 29 -11.99 22.02 -16.08
CA SER A 29 -11.42 22.61 -14.88
C SER A 29 -12.00 21.88 -13.66
N PHE A 30 -11.14 21.53 -12.72
CA PHE A 30 -11.58 20.89 -11.48
C PHE A 30 -12.41 21.90 -10.66
N ASP A 31 -13.70 21.65 -10.50
CA ASP A 31 -14.55 22.47 -9.65
C ASP A 31 -14.29 22.13 -8.18
N THR A 32 -13.35 22.85 -7.58
CA THR A 32 -12.94 22.65 -6.18
C THR A 32 -14.12 22.80 -5.24
N LYS A 33 -14.95 23.85 -5.42
CA LYS A 33 -16.07 24.14 -4.50
C LYS A 33 -17.14 23.06 -4.53
N GLN A 34 -17.53 22.61 -5.71
CA GLN A 34 -18.53 21.53 -5.86
C GLN A 34 -18.02 20.23 -5.25
N ASN A 35 -16.75 19.87 -5.51
CA ASN A 35 -16.16 18.67 -4.97
C ASN A 35 -15.94 18.75 -3.46
N GLU A 36 -15.58 19.89 -2.89
CA GLU A 36 -15.52 20.09 -1.45
C GLU A 36 -16.86 19.82 -0.76
N VAL A 37 -17.94 20.41 -1.26
CA VAL A 37 -19.30 20.21 -0.71
C VAL A 37 -19.68 18.73 -0.75
N PHE A 38 -19.38 18.04 -1.87
CA PHE A 38 -19.64 16.60 -1.98
C PHE A 38 -18.81 15.80 -0.97
N ILE A 39 -17.51 16.07 -0.87
CA ILE A 39 -16.60 15.41 0.06
C ILE A 39 -17.02 15.63 1.51
N ASP A 40 -17.33 16.88 1.90
CA ASP A 40 -17.80 17.22 3.24
C ASP A 40 -19.08 16.43 3.60
N SER A 41 -20.01 16.33 2.67
CA SER A 41 -21.24 15.55 2.87
C SER A 41 -20.93 14.06 3.06
N MET A 42 -20.06 13.48 2.22
CA MET A 42 -19.68 12.07 2.31
C MET A 42 -18.94 11.76 3.61
N MET A 43 -17.96 12.60 4.00
CA MET A 43 -17.15 12.42 5.19
C MET A 43 -17.98 12.55 6.46
N ASN A 44 -18.82 13.58 6.58
CA ASN A 44 -19.68 13.78 7.74
C ASN A 44 -20.73 12.66 7.89
N ASN A 45 -21.30 12.18 6.78
CA ASN A 45 -22.21 11.02 6.80
C ASN A 45 -21.48 9.74 7.24
N ALA A 46 -20.24 9.51 6.79
CA ALA A 46 -19.43 8.35 7.17
C ALA A 46 -19.07 8.38 8.66
N LEU A 47 -18.67 9.55 9.21
CA LEU A 47 -18.44 9.75 10.64
C LEU A 47 -19.71 9.50 11.45
N GLY A 48 -20.84 10.04 11.02
CA GLY A 48 -22.13 9.87 11.69
C GLY A 48 -22.61 8.41 11.71
N LYS A 49 -22.25 7.61 10.71
CA LYS A 49 -22.54 6.18 10.61
C LYS A 49 -21.46 5.28 11.25
N GLY A 50 -20.40 5.85 11.80
CA GLY A 50 -19.34 5.07 12.45
C GLY A 50 -18.46 4.29 11.48
N PHE A 51 -18.26 4.76 10.26
CA PHE A 51 -17.34 4.10 9.31
C PHE A 51 -15.90 4.13 9.82
N PHE A 52 -15.53 5.21 10.46
CA PHE A 52 -14.24 5.46 11.10
C PHE A 52 -14.38 6.62 12.10
N PRO A 53 -13.53 6.73 13.12
CA PRO A 53 -13.58 7.84 14.06
C PRO A 53 -12.95 9.12 13.48
N GLY A 54 -11.93 8.99 12.62
CA GLY A 54 -11.24 10.13 12.04
C GLY A 54 -10.62 9.87 10.69
N ALA A 55 -10.37 10.94 9.92
CA ALA A 55 -9.81 10.83 8.58
C ALA A 55 -9.04 12.07 8.14
N GLN A 56 -8.08 11.86 7.22
CA GLN A 56 -7.50 12.89 6.36
C GLN A 56 -7.87 12.61 4.91
N ILE A 57 -8.13 13.65 4.12
CA ILE A 57 -8.38 13.55 2.68
C ILE A 57 -7.58 14.59 1.91
N ILE A 58 -6.99 14.15 0.79
CA ILE A 58 -6.37 15.05 -0.20
C ILE A 58 -6.88 14.69 -1.58
N VAL A 59 -7.24 15.72 -2.35
CA VAL A 59 -7.42 15.68 -3.80
C VAL A 59 -6.39 16.60 -4.44
N GLY A 60 -5.69 16.11 -5.44
CA GLY A 60 -4.67 16.92 -6.11
C GLY A 60 -4.36 16.47 -7.53
N SER A 61 -3.38 17.15 -8.10
CA SER A 61 -2.79 16.87 -9.41
C SER A 61 -1.26 16.82 -9.30
N LYS A 62 -0.61 16.56 -10.42
CA LYS A 62 0.86 16.59 -10.50
C LYS A 62 1.47 17.91 -10.03
N ASP A 63 0.75 19.03 -10.14
CA ASP A 63 1.27 20.38 -9.90
C ASP A 63 0.79 21.01 -8.58
N SER A 64 -0.36 20.55 -8.05
CA SER A 64 -1.00 21.19 -6.89
C SER A 64 -1.92 20.28 -6.11
N VAL A 65 -2.11 20.62 -4.84
CA VAL A 65 -3.18 20.07 -3.98
C VAL A 65 -4.36 21.02 -4.07
N PHE A 66 -5.57 20.50 -4.39
CA PHE A 66 -6.80 21.27 -4.51
C PHE A 66 -7.61 21.29 -3.22
N ILE A 67 -7.66 20.13 -2.55
CA ILE A 67 -8.40 19.91 -1.31
C ILE A 67 -7.49 19.19 -0.32
N LEU A 68 -7.38 19.71 0.90
CA LEU A 68 -6.77 19.07 2.04
C LEU A 68 -7.68 19.32 3.24
N LYS A 69 -8.24 18.25 3.82
CA LYS A 69 -9.14 18.36 4.97
C LYS A 69 -8.94 17.23 5.96
N ASN A 70 -9.22 17.55 7.22
CA ASN A 70 -9.21 16.61 8.35
C ASN A 70 -10.62 16.52 8.92
N TYR A 71 -11.04 15.32 9.36
CA TYR A 71 -12.38 15.06 9.84
C TYR A 71 -12.34 14.19 11.10
N GLY A 72 -13.23 14.45 12.05
CA GLY A 72 -13.45 13.62 13.21
C GLY A 72 -12.33 13.69 14.23
N TYR A 73 -12.11 12.58 14.92
CA TYR A 73 -11.28 12.47 16.10
C TYR A 73 -10.34 11.26 16.01
N HIS A 74 -9.37 11.19 16.93
CA HIS A 74 -8.45 10.05 16.99
C HIS A 74 -9.20 8.75 17.27
N ASP A 75 -10.21 8.79 18.12
CA ASP A 75 -11.08 7.65 18.46
C ASP A 75 -12.51 8.13 18.79
N TYR A 76 -13.38 7.19 19.14
CA TYR A 76 -14.77 7.48 19.47
C TYR A 76 -14.98 8.14 20.85
N SER A 77 -13.93 8.33 21.66
CA SER A 77 -14.02 9.16 22.88
C SER A 77 -14.15 10.65 22.57
N LYS A 78 -13.80 11.07 21.33
CA LYS A 78 -13.90 12.44 20.82
C LYS A 78 -13.11 13.46 21.61
N LYS A 79 -11.97 13.05 22.20
CA LYS A 79 -11.12 13.96 22.99
C LYS A 79 -10.14 14.73 22.12
N GLU A 80 -9.59 14.10 21.08
CA GLU A 80 -8.55 14.66 20.23
C GLU A 80 -9.03 14.76 18.78
N LEU A 81 -9.07 15.97 18.23
CA LEU A 81 -9.39 16.23 16.83
C LEU A 81 -8.25 15.75 15.93
N VAL A 82 -8.60 15.23 14.76
CA VAL A 82 -7.61 14.89 13.71
C VAL A 82 -6.92 16.17 13.21
N LYS A 83 -5.59 16.14 13.17
CA LYS A 83 -4.71 17.22 12.69
C LYS A 83 -4.01 16.80 11.40
N THR A 84 -3.53 17.78 10.64
CA THR A 84 -2.79 17.53 9.38
C THR A 84 -1.48 16.75 9.60
N ASP A 85 -0.85 16.93 10.76
CA ASP A 85 0.41 16.26 11.13
C ASP A 85 0.22 14.83 11.69
N ASP A 86 -1.04 14.43 11.93
CA ASP A 86 -1.30 13.07 12.41
C ASP A 86 -0.96 12.03 11.34
N VAL A 87 -0.33 10.96 11.80
CA VAL A 87 0.11 9.87 10.92
C VAL A 87 -0.72 8.62 11.15
N TYR A 88 -1.03 7.93 10.07
CA TYR A 88 -1.85 6.73 10.03
C TYR A 88 -1.00 5.51 9.71
N ASP A 89 -1.34 4.37 10.29
CA ASP A 89 -0.84 3.09 9.80
C ASP A 89 -1.41 2.83 8.40
N LEU A 90 -0.55 2.77 7.41
CA LEU A 90 -0.91 2.64 6.00
C LEU A 90 -1.28 1.22 5.60
N ALA A 91 -1.05 0.24 6.47
CA ALA A 91 -1.25 -1.17 6.17
C ALA A 91 -0.66 -1.54 4.79
N SER A 92 -1.44 -2.17 3.91
CA SER A 92 -0.97 -2.62 2.58
C SER A 92 -0.55 -1.50 1.61
N MET A 93 -0.84 -0.23 1.88
CA MET A 93 -0.22 0.85 1.10
C MET A 93 1.30 0.89 1.28
N SER A 94 1.84 0.31 2.37
CA SER A 94 3.28 0.10 2.60
C SER A 94 3.93 -0.69 1.46
N LYS A 95 3.20 -1.62 0.84
CA LYS A 95 3.68 -2.40 -0.32
C LYS A 95 4.13 -1.49 -1.45
N ILE A 96 3.39 -0.39 -1.66
CA ILE A 96 3.65 0.54 -2.76
C ILE A 96 4.61 1.65 -2.34
N LEU A 97 4.25 2.34 -1.26
CA LEU A 97 4.95 3.54 -0.82
C LEU A 97 6.30 3.20 -0.15
N GLY A 98 6.49 1.95 0.31
CA GLY A 98 7.73 1.39 0.83
C GLY A 98 8.43 0.49 -0.18
N ALA A 99 8.12 -0.81 -0.15
CA ALA A 99 8.87 -1.85 -0.87
C ALA A 99 8.89 -1.65 -2.41
N THR A 100 7.73 -1.37 -3.04
CA THR A 100 7.67 -1.15 -4.49
C THR A 100 8.43 0.12 -4.90
N LEU A 101 8.28 1.23 -4.15
CA LEU A 101 8.99 2.47 -4.42
C LEU A 101 10.50 2.28 -4.34
N VAL A 102 11.00 1.55 -3.34
CA VAL A 102 12.42 1.19 -3.24
C VAL A 102 12.84 0.28 -4.40
N THR A 103 12.01 -0.71 -4.79
CA THR A 103 12.28 -1.55 -5.96
C THR A 103 12.38 -0.71 -7.25
N MET A 104 11.46 0.24 -7.45
CA MET A 104 11.50 1.16 -8.60
C MET A 104 12.81 1.97 -8.63
N ARG A 105 13.28 2.41 -7.47
CA ARG A 105 14.57 3.11 -7.36
C ARG A 105 15.73 2.19 -7.75
N LEU A 106 15.77 0.98 -7.23
CA LEU A 106 16.84 0.01 -7.53
C LEU A 106 16.82 -0.46 -9.00
N VAL A 107 15.63 -0.59 -9.61
CA VAL A 107 15.49 -0.83 -11.06
C VAL A 107 15.95 0.40 -11.87
N SER A 108 15.66 1.61 -11.39
CA SER A 108 16.16 2.84 -12.02
C SER A 108 17.69 2.97 -11.95
N GLU A 109 18.32 2.34 -10.97
CA GLU A 109 19.77 2.29 -10.77
C GLU A 109 20.41 1.04 -11.38
N ASP A 110 19.64 0.22 -12.09
CA ASP A 110 20.06 -1.05 -12.71
C ASP A 110 20.66 -2.06 -11.69
N LYS A 111 20.26 -1.96 -10.40
CA LYS A 111 20.67 -2.86 -9.30
C LYS A 111 19.80 -4.09 -9.16
N ILE A 112 18.52 -4.01 -9.55
CA ILE A 112 17.55 -5.11 -9.57
C ILE A 112 16.90 -5.15 -10.94
N ASN A 113 16.70 -6.36 -11.49
CA ASN A 113 15.86 -6.59 -12.65
C ASN A 113 14.56 -7.27 -12.23
N VAL A 114 13.45 -6.97 -12.88
CA VAL A 114 12.17 -7.61 -12.59
C VAL A 114 12.15 -9.11 -12.89
N ASP A 115 13.06 -9.59 -13.75
CA ASP A 115 13.26 -11.00 -14.09
C ASP A 115 14.25 -11.72 -13.14
N ASP A 116 14.87 -11.01 -12.20
CA ASP A 116 15.76 -11.60 -11.20
C ASP A 116 15.00 -12.65 -10.37
N LYS A 117 15.62 -13.80 -10.14
CA LYS A 117 15.05 -14.92 -9.40
C LYS A 117 15.40 -14.86 -7.92
N LEU A 118 14.42 -15.21 -7.07
CA LEU A 118 14.56 -15.21 -5.62
C LEU A 118 15.77 -16.03 -5.13
N GLY A 119 15.88 -17.28 -5.57
CA GLY A 119 16.94 -18.20 -5.10
C GLY A 119 18.34 -17.86 -5.62
N GLU A 120 18.46 -17.05 -6.67
CA GLU A 120 19.75 -16.54 -7.16
C GLU A 120 20.26 -15.38 -6.28
N ILE A 121 19.34 -14.62 -5.67
CA ILE A 121 19.68 -13.46 -4.84
C ILE A 121 19.74 -13.81 -3.36
N VAL A 122 18.73 -14.53 -2.85
CA VAL A 122 18.59 -14.85 -1.42
C VAL A 122 19.01 -16.32 -1.21
N PRO A 123 20.22 -16.58 -0.70
CA PRO A 123 20.77 -17.95 -0.60
C PRO A 123 19.89 -18.91 0.20
N PHE A 124 19.13 -18.40 1.17
CA PHE A 124 18.21 -19.21 1.98
C PHE A 124 17.18 -19.96 1.12
N TYR A 125 16.74 -19.39 -0.02
CA TYR A 125 15.73 -20.01 -0.88
C TYR A 125 16.29 -20.81 -2.06
N LYS A 126 17.62 -20.87 -2.25
CA LYS A 126 18.26 -21.46 -3.43
C LYS A 126 17.79 -22.89 -3.76
N ASN A 127 17.52 -23.70 -2.74
CA ASN A 127 17.14 -25.12 -2.91
C ASN A 127 15.69 -25.37 -2.47
N THR A 128 14.83 -24.37 -2.55
CA THR A 128 13.41 -24.47 -2.18
C THR A 128 12.51 -24.46 -3.43
N ALA A 129 11.26 -24.87 -3.27
CA ALA A 129 10.26 -24.85 -4.34
C ALA A 129 9.97 -23.45 -4.91
N ILE A 130 10.33 -22.40 -4.16
CA ILE A 130 10.07 -21.01 -4.54
C ILE A 130 11.31 -20.29 -5.12
N ALA A 131 12.43 -21.00 -5.30
CA ALA A 131 13.70 -20.44 -5.77
C ALA A 131 13.58 -19.70 -7.13
N ASP A 132 12.76 -20.21 -8.02
CA ASP A 132 12.56 -19.68 -9.39
C ASP A 132 11.51 -18.56 -9.48
N LEU A 133 10.93 -18.12 -8.37
CA LEU A 133 10.02 -16.97 -8.38
C LEU A 133 10.78 -15.71 -8.75
N THR A 134 10.24 -14.96 -9.72
CA THR A 134 10.83 -13.69 -10.18
C THR A 134 10.27 -12.49 -9.40
N VAL A 135 11.03 -11.41 -9.36
CA VAL A 135 10.55 -10.11 -8.83
C VAL A 135 9.25 -9.68 -9.52
N PHE A 136 9.14 -9.94 -10.84
CA PHE A 136 7.92 -9.69 -11.61
C PHE A 136 6.70 -10.44 -11.04
N GLU A 137 6.83 -11.75 -10.78
CA GLU A 137 5.73 -12.57 -10.26
C GLU A 137 5.34 -12.17 -8.83
N LEU A 138 6.33 -11.81 -8.00
CA LEU A 138 6.09 -11.30 -6.66
C LEU A 138 5.31 -9.97 -6.71
N LEU A 139 5.73 -9.01 -7.54
CA LEU A 139 5.08 -7.70 -7.65
C LEU A 139 3.71 -7.75 -8.33
N THR A 140 3.47 -8.70 -9.24
CA THR A 140 2.16 -8.88 -9.90
C THR A 140 1.20 -9.78 -9.13
N HIS A 141 1.64 -10.36 -7.99
CA HIS A 141 0.90 -11.37 -7.24
C HIS A 141 0.49 -12.59 -8.08
N THR A 142 1.42 -13.05 -8.93
CA THR A 142 1.25 -14.25 -9.76
C THR A 142 2.20 -15.38 -9.37
N SER A 143 2.82 -15.29 -8.20
CA SER A 143 3.72 -16.30 -7.62
C SER A 143 3.02 -17.60 -7.25
N GLY A 144 1.70 -17.58 -7.00
CA GLY A 144 0.94 -18.69 -6.44
C GLY A 144 1.08 -18.86 -4.92
N LEU A 145 1.84 -18.03 -4.23
CA LEU A 145 1.97 -18.10 -2.78
C LEU A 145 0.63 -17.85 -2.07
N THR A 146 0.37 -18.58 -0.99
CA THR A 146 -0.81 -18.38 -0.14
C THR A 146 -0.93 -16.92 0.31
N PRO A 147 -2.15 -16.40 0.51
CA PRO A 147 -2.37 -14.98 0.83
C PRO A 147 -1.61 -14.47 2.06
N SER A 148 -1.60 -15.26 3.14
CA SER A 148 -0.90 -14.91 4.39
C SER A 148 -0.60 -16.15 5.21
N ILE A 149 0.30 -16.02 6.19
CA ILE A 149 0.58 -17.01 7.23
C ILE A 149 0.54 -16.28 8.58
N THR A 150 -0.21 -16.84 9.53
CA THR A 150 -0.34 -16.28 10.88
C THR A 150 0.85 -16.68 11.75
N PHE A 151 2.05 -16.18 11.41
CA PHE A 151 3.30 -16.55 12.07
C PHE A 151 3.25 -16.40 13.59
N TYR A 152 2.63 -15.31 14.08
CA TYR A 152 2.53 -14.96 15.49
C TYR A 152 1.80 -16.02 16.33
N GLN A 153 0.85 -16.76 15.72
CA GLN A 153 0.15 -17.84 16.44
C GLN A 153 1.08 -18.97 16.86
N SER A 154 2.22 -19.14 16.19
CA SER A 154 3.25 -20.11 16.60
C SER A 154 4.02 -19.70 17.87
N LEU A 155 3.82 -18.48 18.34
CA LEU A 155 4.35 -17.95 19.58
C LEU A 155 3.35 -18.05 20.74
N LEU A 156 2.17 -18.64 20.50
CA LEU A 156 1.05 -18.71 21.43
C LEU A 156 0.64 -20.16 21.67
N SER A 157 0.26 -20.47 22.91
CA SER A 157 -0.30 -21.76 23.31
C SER A 157 -1.30 -21.56 24.45
N THR A 158 -1.96 -22.65 24.86
CA THR A 158 -2.75 -22.70 26.09
C THR A 158 -2.19 -23.79 27.00
N PRO A 159 -2.18 -23.63 28.33
CA PRO A 159 -1.61 -24.61 29.26
C PRO A 159 -2.26 -26.00 29.19
N ASP A 160 -3.54 -26.05 28.82
CA ASP A 160 -4.36 -27.26 28.73
C ASP A 160 -4.45 -27.82 27.29
N GLY A 161 -3.76 -27.21 26.32
CA GLY A 161 -3.81 -27.60 24.90
C GLY A 161 -5.11 -27.24 24.17
N SER A 162 -6.00 -26.46 24.80
CA SER A 162 -7.23 -26.00 24.14
C SER A 162 -6.92 -25.05 22.99
N PRO A 163 -7.83 -24.91 21.99
CA PRO A 163 -7.61 -23.99 20.86
C PRO A 163 -7.42 -22.54 21.31
N LEU A 164 -6.58 -21.80 20.58
CA LEU A 164 -6.39 -20.36 20.80
C LEU A 164 -7.66 -19.54 20.50
N LEU A 165 -8.46 -19.99 19.56
CA LEU A 165 -9.68 -19.32 19.07
C LEU A 165 -10.86 -20.28 19.02
N SER A 166 -12.07 -19.77 19.23
CA SER A 166 -13.35 -20.50 19.17
C SER A 166 -14.36 -19.75 18.31
N ASN A 167 -15.24 -20.49 17.61
CA ASN A 167 -16.38 -19.90 16.91
C ASN A 167 -17.53 -19.49 17.87
N GLN A 168 -17.47 -19.91 19.14
CA GLN A 168 -18.51 -19.64 20.12
C GLN A 168 -17.94 -18.84 21.29
N GLN A 169 -18.67 -17.80 21.69
CA GLN A 169 -18.36 -17.07 22.91
C GLN A 169 -18.67 -17.93 24.15
N SER A 170 -17.77 -17.90 25.12
CA SER A 170 -17.94 -18.57 26.40
C SER A 170 -17.10 -17.90 27.48
N GLU A 171 -17.19 -18.36 28.73
CA GLU A 171 -16.35 -17.87 29.82
C GLU A 171 -14.84 -18.03 29.53
N ASN A 172 -14.43 -19.08 28.80
CA ASN A 172 -13.04 -19.31 28.40
C ASN A 172 -12.65 -18.56 27.12
N TYR A 173 -13.62 -18.07 26.36
CA TYR A 173 -13.45 -17.34 25.09
C TYR A 173 -14.29 -16.06 25.10
N PRO A 174 -13.94 -15.05 25.96
CA PRO A 174 -14.81 -13.88 26.18
C PRO A 174 -14.71 -12.84 25.06
N ASP A 175 -13.54 -12.60 24.49
CA ASP A 175 -13.23 -11.45 23.66
C ASP A 175 -13.26 -11.81 22.17
N LEU A 176 -13.93 -10.97 21.37
CA LEU A 176 -14.01 -11.12 19.92
C LEU A 176 -12.72 -10.65 19.25
N PHE A 177 -12.18 -11.47 18.35
CA PHE A 177 -11.09 -11.12 17.44
C PHE A 177 -11.47 -11.55 16.02
N ASP A 178 -11.66 -10.58 15.12
CA ASP A 178 -12.26 -10.75 13.80
C ASP A 178 -13.63 -11.44 13.90
N THR A 179 -13.72 -12.71 13.51
CA THR A 179 -14.97 -13.51 13.54
C THR A 179 -14.95 -14.61 14.59
N MET A 180 -13.91 -14.67 15.42
CA MET A 180 -13.70 -15.72 16.43
C MET A 180 -13.46 -15.12 17.81
N TYR A 181 -13.64 -15.93 18.84
CA TYR A 181 -13.44 -15.54 20.23
C TYR A 181 -12.10 -16.07 20.76
N VAL A 182 -11.40 -15.25 21.53
CA VAL A 182 -10.04 -15.50 22.03
C VAL A 182 -10.06 -16.27 23.34
N ASN A 183 -9.21 -17.29 23.46
CA ASN A 183 -8.99 -17.99 24.71
C ASN A 183 -8.32 -17.07 25.74
N LYS A 184 -8.93 -16.94 26.92
CA LYS A 184 -8.41 -16.08 28.01
C LYS A 184 -7.07 -16.57 28.61
N ASN A 185 -6.77 -17.86 28.47
CA ASN A 185 -5.60 -18.54 29.06
C ASN A 185 -4.40 -18.62 28.12
N ILE A 186 -4.33 -17.77 27.09
CA ILE A 186 -3.20 -17.75 26.16
C ILE A 186 -1.91 -17.38 26.91
N VAL A 187 -0.88 -18.22 26.72
CA VAL A 187 0.50 -18.00 27.16
C VAL A 187 1.42 -17.81 25.96
N TYR A 188 2.50 -17.06 26.17
CA TYR A 188 3.48 -16.74 25.14
C TYR A 188 4.72 -17.62 25.27
N ASP A 189 5.31 -18.03 24.12
CA ASP A 189 6.54 -18.80 24.10
C ASP A 189 7.72 -17.94 24.57
N SER A 190 8.17 -18.18 25.80
CA SER A 190 9.27 -17.47 26.45
C SER A 190 10.65 -17.72 25.82
N ASN A 191 10.79 -18.73 24.94
CA ASN A 191 12.02 -18.94 24.17
C ASN A 191 12.23 -17.85 23.12
N TYR A 192 11.12 -17.28 22.61
CA TYR A 192 11.15 -16.28 21.56
C TYR A 192 10.61 -14.91 22.01
N LEU A 193 9.64 -14.84 22.92
CA LEU A 193 9.05 -13.57 23.39
C LEU A 193 9.54 -13.23 24.80
N SER A 194 9.78 -11.95 25.02
CA SER A 194 10.09 -11.36 26.33
C SER A 194 9.23 -10.13 26.54
N PHE A 195 8.80 -9.90 27.79
CA PHE A 195 8.10 -8.71 28.21
C PHE A 195 9.02 -7.67 28.89
N GLU A 196 10.32 -7.98 28.91
CA GLU A 196 11.39 -7.09 29.31
C GLU A 196 12.43 -6.99 28.19
N PRO A 197 13.10 -5.84 28.03
CA PRO A 197 14.18 -5.70 27.05
C PRO A 197 15.27 -6.74 27.28
N LYS A 198 15.75 -7.36 26.22
CA LYS A 198 16.91 -8.28 26.23
C LYS A 198 17.88 -7.89 25.12
N ASP A 199 19.16 -8.12 25.35
CA ASP A 199 20.19 -7.95 24.34
C ASP A 199 19.84 -8.74 23.07
N HIS A 200 20.01 -8.09 21.90
CA HIS A 200 19.72 -8.64 20.58
C HIS A 200 18.24 -8.89 20.25
N TYR A 201 17.31 -8.69 21.20
CA TYR A 201 15.88 -8.80 20.90
C TYR A 201 15.38 -7.55 20.16
N VAL A 202 14.38 -7.74 19.32
CA VAL A 202 13.73 -6.67 18.53
C VAL A 202 12.38 -6.32 19.15
N GLN A 203 12.13 -5.04 19.34
CA GLN A 203 10.86 -4.59 19.90
C GLN A 203 9.70 -4.84 18.90
N VAL A 204 8.67 -5.53 19.37
CA VAL A 204 7.43 -5.86 18.64
C VAL A 204 6.30 -4.91 19.03
N TYR A 205 6.24 -4.56 20.33
CA TYR A 205 5.26 -3.66 20.93
C TYR A 205 5.85 -2.97 22.17
N LYS A 206 5.12 -2.06 22.82
CA LYS A 206 5.56 -1.26 23.99
C LYS A 206 6.45 -2.05 24.98
N ASN A 207 5.97 -3.19 25.43
CA ASN A 207 6.59 -4.08 26.40
C ASN A 207 6.75 -5.51 25.87
N MET A 208 6.95 -5.68 24.58
CA MET A 208 7.10 -6.98 23.96
C MET A 208 8.30 -6.97 23.01
N TRP A 209 9.21 -7.90 23.18
CA TRP A 209 10.41 -8.07 22.37
C TRP A 209 10.49 -9.51 21.86
N ILE A 210 11.02 -9.69 20.65
CA ILE A 210 11.18 -10.99 20.01
C ILE A 210 12.66 -11.31 19.78
N ASN A 211 13.03 -12.57 20.02
CA ASN A 211 14.31 -13.12 19.62
C ASN A 211 14.33 -13.25 18.08
N PRO A 212 15.28 -12.61 17.36
CA PRO A 212 15.37 -12.71 15.90
C PRO A 212 15.58 -14.11 15.35
N GLU A 213 16.01 -15.08 16.18
CA GLU A 213 16.08 -16.49 15.79
C GLU A 213 14.72 -17.03 15.29
N PHE A 214 13.61 -16.45 15.77
CA PHE A 214 12.27 -16.77 15.26
C PHE A 214 12.08 -16.45 13.78
N TYR A 215 12.86 -15.54 13.20
CA TYR A 215 12.80 -15.21 11.77
C TYR A 215 13.14 -16.39 10.88
N LYS A 216 13.96 -17.34 11.38
CA LYS A 216 14.23 -18.61 10.69
C LYS A 216 12.92 -19.42 10.50
N THR A 217 12.06 -19.41 11.52
CA THR A 217 10.74 -20.04 11.45
C THR A 217 9.83 -19.32 10.45
N VAL A 218 9.83 -17.99 10.46
CA VAL A 218 9.05 -17.19 9.48
C VAL A 218 9.47 -17.52 8.05
N TYR A 219 10.76 -17.44 7.76
CA TYR A 219 11.30 -17.68 6.42
C TYR A 219 11.18 -19.15 6.00
N GLY A 220 11.36 -20.07 6.95
CA GLY A 220 11.14 -21.50 6.71
C GLY A 220 9.69 -21.83 6.34
N LYS A 221 8.72 -21.21 7.02
CA LYS A 221 7.29 -21.38 6.66
C LYS A 221 6.97 -20.78 5.28
N ILE A 222 7.60 -19.68 4.89
CA ILE A 222 7.44 -19.12 3.54
C ILE A 222 8.05 -20.05 2.49
N ALA A 223 9.22 -20.64 2.76
CA ALA A 223 9.93 -21.54 1.85
C ALA A 223 9.12 -22.80 1.46
N VAL A 224 8.24 -23.25 2.35
CA VAL A 224 7.37 -24.43 2.18
C VAL A 224 5.88 -24.04 2.06
N ALA A 225 5.58 -22.77 1.89
CA ALA A 225 4.20 -22.30 1.75
C ALA A 225 3.53 -22.97 0.55
N ASN A 226 2.27 -23.40 0.73
CA ASN A 226 1.49 -23.95 -0.35
C ASN A 226 1.43 -22.96 -1.52
N THR A 227 1.83 -23.42 -2.69
CA THR A 227 1.70 -22.68 -3.93
C THR A 227 0.40 -23.08 -4.60
N HIS A 228 -0.45 -22.10 -4.87
CA HIS A 228 -1.54 -22.23 -5.82
C HIS A 228 -0.98 -22.18 -7.25
N GLU A 229 -1.85 -22.18 -8.26
CA GLU A 229 -1.41 -22.15 -9.64
C GLU A 229 -0.59 -20.88 -9.95
N ARG A 230 0.73 -21.05 -10.17
CA ARG A 230 1.65 -20.00 -10.58
C ARG A 230 1.21 -19.39 -11.93
N GLY A 231 1.30 -18.07 -12.04
CA GLY A 231 0.85 -17.31 -13.22
C GLY A 231 -0.61 -16.85 -13.15
N LYS A 232 -1.41 -17.34 -12.18
CA LYS A 232 -2.73 -16.79 -11.84
C LYS A 232 -2.62 -15.75 -10.74
N TYR A 233 -3.52 -14.78 -10.76
CA TYR A 233 -3.56 -13.74 -9.75
C TYR A 233 -4.09 -14.28 -8.43
N LEU A 234 -3.26 -14.19 -7.39
CA LEU A 234 -3.64 -14.42 -6.00
C LEU A 234 -2.89 -13.42 -5.11
N TYR A 235 -3.61 -12.44 -4.57
CA TYR A 235 -3.01 -11.45 -3.67
C TYR A 235 -2.37 -12.14 -2.46
N SER A 236 -1.07 -11.87 -2.21
CA SER A 236 -0.31 -12.47 -1.13
C SER A 236 0.62 -11.46 -0.48
N ASP A 237 0.54 -11.35 0.84
CA ASP A 237 1.46 -10.56 1.66
C ASP A 237 2.88 -11.11 1.61
N LEU A 238 3.02 -12.45 1.48
CA LEU A 238 4.31 -13.12 1.43
C LEU A 238 5.19 -12.63 0.27
N ASN A 239 4.57 -12.23 -0.84
CA ASN A 239 5.30 -11.69 -1.99
C ASN A 239 6.15 -10.49 -1.61
N LEU A 240 5.61 -9.57 -0.83
CA LEU A 240 6.32 -8.35 -0.46
C LEU A 240 7.32 -8.57 0.68
N LEU A 241 7.13 -9.60 1.50
CA LEU A 241 8.16 -10.08 2.43
C LEU A 241 9.39 -10.59 1.67
N LEU A 242 9.18 -11.34 0.58
CA LEU A 242 10.26 -11.82 -0.28
C LEU A 242 10.92 -10.69 -1.07
N VAL A 243 10.15 -9.72 -1.57
CA VAL A 243 10.69 -8.51 -2.23
C VAL A 243 11.59 -7.73 -1.26
N GLN A 244 11.20 -7.58 0.02
CA GLN A 244 12.06 -6.97 1.03
C GLN A 244 13.39 -7.72 1.18
N GLN A 245 13.36 -9.05 1.26
CA GLN A 245 14.60 -9.84 1.39
C GLN A 245 15.50 -9.71 0.16
N ILE A 246 14.92 -9.66 -1.05
CA ILE A 246 15.65 -9.38 -2.28
C ILE A 246 16.34 -8.00 -2.18
N ILE A 247 15.59 -6.96 -1.80
CA ILE A 247 16.11 -5.59 -1.64
C ILE A 247 17.27 -5.57 -0.64
N GLU A 248 17.05 -6.11 0.57
CA GLU A 248 18.03 -6.07 1.65
C GLU A 248 19.29 -6.91 1.31
N THR A 249 19.13 -8.05 0.65
CA THR A 249 20.26 -8.88 0.21
C THR A 249 21.08 -8.22 -0.89
N LYS A 250 20.44 -7.63 -1.90
CA LYS A 250 21.12 -6.95 -3.02
C LYS A 250 21.86 -5.70 -2.59
N THR A 251 21.36 -4.99 -1.58
CA THR A 251 21.91 -3.68 -1.20
C THR A 251 22.75 -3.71 0.07
N GLY A 252 22.60 -4.73 0.91
CA GLY A 252 23.17 -4.76 2.27
C GLY A 252 22.53 -3.75 3.23
N GLN A 253 21.46 -3.04 2.83
CA GLN A 253 20.79 -2.02 3.62
C GLN A 253 19.36 -2.43 3.95
N LYS A 254 18.85 -1.95 5.09
CA LYS A 254 17.47 -2.21 5.51
C LYS A 254 16.46 -1.43 4.68
N LEU A 255 15.27 -2.01 4.49
CA LEU A 255 14.18 -1.41 3.70
C LEU A 255 13.81 -0.01 4.19
N ASP A 256 13.71 0.20 5.50
CA ASP A 256 13.36 1.50 6.09
C ASP A 256 14.42 2.58 5.82
N GLN A 257 15.71 2.22 5.80
CA GLN A 257 16.80 3.14 5.48
C GLN A 257 16.76 3.58 4.02
N LEU A 258 16.56 2.63 3.10
CA LEU A 258 16.43 2.91 1.66
C LEU A 258 15.20 3.78 1.37
N ALA A 259 14.06 3.45 1.96
CA ALA A 259 12.83 4.22 1.83
C ALA A 259 13.00 5.65 2.37
N LYS A 260 13.60 5.80 3.57
CA LYS A 260 13.92 7.10 4.17
C LYS A 260 14.80 7.95 3.26
N GLY A 261 15.76 7.35 2.57
CA GLY A 261 16.61 8.05 1.58
C GLY A 261 15.77 8.69 0.49
N ILE A 262 14.80 7.95 -0.09
CA ILE A 262 13.90 8.48 -1.12
C ILE A 262 13.00 9.59 -0.55
N TYR A 263 12.44 9.41 0.65
CA TYR A 263 11.59 10.42 1.28
C TYR A 263 12.36 11.71 1.56
N SER A 264 13.61 11.60 2.01
CA SER A 264 14.49 12.76 2.24
C SER A 264 14.79 13.50 0.93
N GLU A 265 15.01 12.79 -0.19
CA GLU A 265 15.20 13.40 -1.51
C GLU A 265 13.95 14.16 -2.00
N LEU A 266 12.76 13.72 -1.58
CA LEU A 266 11.48 14.37 -1.86
C LEU A 266 11.14 15.51 -0.87
N GLY A 267 11.96 15.71 0.16
CA GLY A 267 11.73 16.73 1.19
C GLY A 267 10.57 16.42 2.15
N ILE A 268 10.20 15.13 2.31
CA ILE A 268 9.12 14.70 3.21
C ILE A 268 9.66 14.05 4.48
N SER A 269 9.06 14.39 5.63
CA SER A 269 9.50 13.95 6.94
C SER A 269 8.41 13.21 7.76
N LYS A 270 7.14 13.33 7.36
CA LYS A 270 6.02 12.69 8.06
C LYS A 270 5.60 11.39 7.36
N ILE A 271 6.60 10.55 7.05
CA ILE A 271 6.45 9.20 6.49
C ILE A 271 7.64 8.34 6.93
N GLY A 272 7.38 7.11 7.35
CA GLY A 272 8.43 6.17 7.75
C GLY A 272 7.87 4.96 8.49
N TYR A 273 8.76 4.00 8.72
CA TYR A 273 8.50 2.86 9.60
C TYR A 273 8.74 3.25 11.06
N ASN A 274 8.14 2.50 12.00
CA ASN A 274 8.31 2.72 13.44
C ASN A 274 8.12 4.19 13.84
N PRO A 275 6.90 4.73 13.80
CA PRO A 275 6.62 6.17 13.89
C PRO A 275 7.15 6.82 15.17
N LEU A 276 7.21 6.11 16.30
CA LEU A 276 7.72 6.67 17.56
C LEU A 276 9.22 7.03 17.54
N LYS A 277 9.95 6.65 16.46
CA LYS A 277 11.34 7.07 16.25
C LYS A 277 11.47 8.46 15.62
N TRP A 278 10.39 9.03 15.09
CA TRP A 278 10.43 10.27 14.31
C TRP A 278 9.21 11.20 14.52
N THR A 279 8.20 10.77 15.27
CA THR A 279 7.08 11.61 15.72
C THR A 279 6.65 11.20 17.13
N SER A 280 5.94 12.07 17.84
CA SER A 280 5.37 11.75 19.15
C SER A 280 4.14 10.84 19.03
N GLU A 281 3.86 10.04 20.07
CA GLU A 281 2.70 9.15 20.12
C GLU A 281 1.38 9.91 19.97
N GLU A 282 1.32 11.16 20.43
CA GLU A 282 0.14 12.03 20.31
C GLU A 282 -0.30 12.23 18.87
N ASN A 283 0.66 12.30 17.93
CA ASN A 283 0.40 12.48 16.51
C ASN A 283 0.19 11.16 15.76
N VAL A 284 0.07 10.02 16.44
CA VAL A 284 -0.20 8.74 15.78
C VAL A 284 -1.64 8.34 16.00
N MET A 285 -2.35 8.04 14.92
CA MET A 285 -3.73 7.56 15.00
C MET A 285 -3.78 6.15 15.59
N PRO A 286 -4.61 5.90 16.63
CA PRO A 286 -4.79 4.55 17.15
C PRO A 286 -5.46 3.66 16.11
N THR A 287 -5.11 2.38 16.12
CA THR A 287 -5.76 1.37 15.32
C THR A 287 -6.69 0.50 16.18
N GLU A 288 -6.51 -0.78 16.24
CA GLU A 288 -7.39 -1.73 16.88
C GLU A 288 -7.15 -1.85 18.40
N ILE A 289 -8.17 -2.21 19.16
CA ILE A 289 -8.00 -2.82 20.48
C ILE A 289 -7.75 -4.31 20.23
N ASP A 290 -6.48 -4.72 20.32
CA ASP A 290 -6.06 -6.09 20.08
C ASP A 290 -6.28 -6.96 21.32
N HIS A 291 -7.29 -7.79 21.32
CA HIS A 291 -7.59 -8.73 22.40
C HIS A 291 -6.81 -10.04 22.32
N PHE A 292 -6.06 -10.27 21.22
CA PHE A 292 -5.44 -11.56 20.95
C PHE A 292 -3.94 -11.57 21.21
N PHE A 293 -3.17 -10.76 20.45
CA PHE A 293 -1.71 -10.84 20.46
C PHE A 293 -1.05 -9.82 21.40
N ARG A 294 -1.39 -8.53 21.29
CA ARG A 294 -0.76 -7.46 22.09
C ARG A 294 -1.57 -7.09 23.35
N LYS A 295 -2.84 -7.46 23.40
CA LYS A 295 -3.77 -7.23 24.52
C LYS A 295 -3.82 -5.77 24.97
N ASP A 296 -3.80 -4.84 24.00
CA ASP A 296 -3.81 -3.39 24.22
C ASP A 296 -4.40 -2.65 23.00
N THR A 297 -4.67 -1.34 23.16
CA THR A 297 -4.96 -0.47 22.02
C THR A 297 -3.67 -0.16 21.27
N ILE A 298 -3.61 -0.58 20.00
CA ILE A 298 -2.42 -0.40 19.18
C ILE A 298 -2.32 1.07 18.76
N LYS A 299 -1.29 1.77 19.26
CA LYS A 299 -0.93 3.15 18.92
C LYS A 299 0.59 3.27 18.85
N GLY A 300 1.12 3.82 17.75
CA GLY A 300 2.56 3.98 17.55
C GLY A 300 3.31 2.74 17.09
N TYR A 301 2.59 1.64 16.90
CA TYR A 301 3.12 0.35 16.43
C TYR A 301 2.26 -0.17 15.28
N VAL A 302 2.87 -0.97 14.37
CA VAL A 302 2.16 -1.51 13.22
C VAL A 302 1.02 -2.44 13.63
N HIS A 303 -0.13 -2.27 12.97
CA HIS A 303 -1.32 -3.09 13.20
C HIS A 303 -1.11 -4.56 12.75
N ASP A 304 -0.48 -4.77 11.59
CA ASP A 304 -0.20 -6.10 11.03
C ASP A 304 0.72 -6.92 11.94
N GLU A 305 0.27 -8.10 12.35
CA GLU A 305 0.99 -8.94 13.30
C GLU A 305 2.29 -9.54 12.70
N ALA A 306 2.29 -9.86 11.40
CA ALA A 306 3.48 -10.37 10.74
C ALA A 306 4.57 -9.29 10.64
N ALA A 307 4.19 -8.06 10.29
CA ALA A 307 5.10 -6.92 10.29
C ALA A 307 5.59 -6.60 11.71
N ALA A 308 4.72 -6.71 12.73
CA ALA A 308 5.11 -6.47 14.12
C ALA A 308 6.22 -7.43 14.58
N ILE A 309 6.06 -8.74 14.39
CA ILE A 309 7.11 -9.72 14.76
C ILE A 309 8.41 -9.54 13.98
N LEU A 310 8.39 -8.85 12.83
CA LEU A 310 9.57 -8.45 12.07
C LEU A 310 10.14 -7.08 12.51
N GLY A 311 9.72 -6.56 13.67
CA GLY A 311 10.20 -5.30 14.23
C GLY A 311 9.59 -4.05 13.61
N GLY A 312 8.41 -4.16 13.01
CA GLY A 312 7.66 -3.04 12.45
C GLY A 312 8.14 -2.58 11.05
N VAL A 313 9.19 -3.19 10.50
CA VAL A 313 9.70 -2.90 9.15
C VAL A 313 9.45 -4.10 8.25
N SER A 314 8.46 -3.98 7.38
CA SER A 314 8.08 -5.08 6.52
C SER A 314 7.65 -4.61 5.13
N GLY A 315 7.93 -5.42 4.10
CA GLY A 315 7.55 -5.13 2.73
C GLY A 315 6.03 -5.12 2.51
N ASN A 316 5.27 -5.84 3.35
CA ASN A 316 3.81 -5.92 3.23
C ASN A 316 3.05 -4.84 4.02
N ALA A 317 3.61 -4.31 5.11
CA ALA A 317 2.97 -3.38 6.03
C ALA A 317 4.02 -2.62 6.89
N GLY A 318 3.58 -1.72 7.80
CA GLY A 318 4.43 -1.08 8.79
C GLY A 318 4.84 0.36 8.46
N LEU A 319 4.49 0.87 7.29
CA LEU A 319 4.70 2.27 6.96
C LEU A 319 3.59 3.14 7.56
N PHE A 320 3.99 4.27 8.13
CA PHE A 320 3.09 5.31 8.64
C PHE A 320 3.31 6.60 7.86
N ALA A 321 2.23 7.35 7.62
CA ALA A 321 2.32 8.67 7.02
C ALA A 321 1.08 9.53 7.30
N ASN A 322 1.21 10.85 7.08
CA ASN A 322 0.08 11.73 6.86
C ASN A 322 -0.25 11.83 5.36
N ALA A 323 -1.43 12.34 5.03
CA ALA A 323 -1.88 12.45 3.65
C ALA A 323 -1.00 13.41 2.82
N GLN A 324 -0.46 14.45 3.43
CA GLN A 324 0.39 15.44 2.76
C GLN A 324 1.71 14.80 2.27
N SER A 325 2.35 13.96 3.06
CA SER A 325 3.56 13.23 2.64
C SER A 325 3.29 12.31 1.45
N ILE A 326 2.14 11.62 1.45
CA ILE A 326 1.75 10.75 0.33
C ILE A 326 1.47 11.59 -0.93
N SER A 327 0.90 12.78 -0.81
CA SER A 327 0.61 13.64 -1.96
C SER A 327 1.86 14.03 -2.75
N VAL A 328 2.99 14.22 -2.07
CA VAL A 328 4.29 14.49 -2.70
C VAL A 328 4.75 13.29 -3.56
N ILE A 329 4.58 12.06 -3.05
CA ILE A 329 4.89 10.85 -3.83
C ILE A 329 3.94 10.74 -5.03
N CYS A 330 2.64 11.03 -4.86
CA CYS A 330 1.69 11.05 -5.96
C CYS A 330 2.08 12.10 -7.03
N GLN A 331 2.50 13.29 -6.63
CA GLN A 331 3.00 14.32 -7.57
C GLN A 331 4.24 13.83 -8.32
N MET A 332 5.20 13.25 -7.63
CA MET A 332 6.41 12.67 -8.25
C MET A 332 6.05 11.59 -9.28
N LEU A 333 5.17 10.65 -8.94
CA LEU A 333 4.72 9.60 -9.87
C LEU A 333 3.94 10.18 -11.06
N SER A 334 3.06 11.16 -10.83
CA SER A 334 2.30 11.87 -11.89
C SER A 334 3.22 12.63 -12.86
N ASN A 335 4.38 13.08 -12.38
CA ASN A 335 5.42 13.73 -13.16
C ASN A 335 6.47 12.72 -13.69
N ASN A 336 6.09 11.45 -13.88
CA ASN A 336 6.93 10.38 -14.40
C ASN A 336 8.28 10.24 -13.67
N GLY A 337 8.27 10.36 -12.36
CA GLY A 337 9.44 10.15 -11.51
C GLY A 337 10.24 11.42 -11.20
N THR A 338 9.75 12.59 -11.58
CA THR A 338 10.41 13.89 -11.33
C THR A 338 9.62 14.70 -10.30
N TYR A 339 10.32 15.34 -9.37
CA TYR A 339 9.75 16.25 -8.38
C TYR A 339 10.63 17.50 -8.23
N HIS A 340 10.03 18.70 -8.35
CA HIS A 340 10.74 19.99 -8.34
C HIS A 340 12.01 20.02 -9.21
N GLY A 341 11.91 19.47 -10.42
CA GLY A 341 13.01 19.43 -11.39
C GLY A 341 14.06 18.32 -11.12
N LYS A 342 14.01 17.65 -9.96
CA LYS A 342 14.89 16.54 -9.62
C LYS A 342 14.28 15.21 -10.07
N GLN A 343 15.01 14.42 -10.84
CA GLN A 343 14.60 13.07 -11.21
C GLN A 343 14.90 12.10 -10.07
N ILE A 344 13.85 11.55 -9.46
CA ILE A 344 13.90 10.56 -8.39
C ILE A 344 13.91 9.14 -8.98
N LEU A 345 13.08 8.89 -9.99
CA LEU A 345 12.93 7.59 -10.67
C LEU A 345 13.04 7.80 -12.19
N LYS A 346 13.65 6.86 -12.90
CA LYS A 346 13.64 6.90 -14.38
C LYS A 346 12.18 6.83 -14.89
N SER A 347 11.82 7.72 -15.82
CA SER A 347 10.45 7.78 -16.40
C SER A 347 10.00 6.46 -17.01
N LYS A 348 10.92 5.70 -17.64
CA LYS A 348 10.65 4.35 -18.17
C LYS A 348 10.16 3.42 -17.06
N VAL A 349 10.80 3.44 -15.90
CA VAL A 349 10.45 2.57 -14.75
C VAL A 349 9.07 2.93 -14.20
N VAL A 350 8.75 4.22 -14.01
CA VAL A 350 7.41 4.64 -13.57
C VAL A 350 6.34 4.11 -14.52
N LYS A 351 6.54 4.28 -15.83
CA LYS A 351 5.60 3.80 -16.87
C LYS A 351 5.45 2.29 -16.87
N GLU A 352 6.54 1.55 -16.66
CA GLU A 352 6.54 0.09 -16.62
C GLU A 352 5.77 -0.42 -15.40
N PHE A 353 6.05 0.13 -14.21
CA PHE A 353 5.43 -0.31 -12.96
C PHE A 353 3.93 0.02 -12.89
N THR A 354 3.49 1.11 -13.50
CA THR A 354 2.09 1.53 -13.47
C THR A 354 1.22 0.96 -14.60
N LYS A 355 1.79 0.25 -15.59
CA LYS A 355 1.04 -0.49 -16.61
C LYS A 355 0.44 -1.79 -16.04
N SER A 356 -0.48 -2.39 -16.79
CA SER A 356 -1.00 -3.74 -16.53
C SER A 356 -0.38 -4.73 -17.52
N PRO A 357 0.77 -5.35 -17.23
CA PRO A 357 1.46 -6.21 -18.18
C PRO A 357 0.66 -7.48 -18.52
N LEU A 358 -0.20 -7.93 -17.62
CA LEU A 358 -0.96 -9.16 -17.72
C LEU A 358 -2.45 -8.96 -18.07
N VAL A 359 -2.85 -7.76 -18.54
CA VAL A 359 -4.26 -7.44 -18.86
C VAL A 359 -4.87 -8.40 -19.90
N LYS A 360 -4.07 -8.89 -20.85
CA LYS A 360 -4.52 -9.91 -21.85
C LYS A 360 -4.89 -11.24 -21.19
N LYS A 361 -4.38 -11.54 -20.00
CA LYS A 361 -4.74 -12.70 -19.17
C LYS A 361 -5.87 -12.38 -18.18
N GLY A 362 -6.51 -11.22 -18.28
CA GLY A 362 -7.56 -10.78 -17.36
C GLY A 362 -7.06 -10.27 -15.99
N ILE A 363 -5.75 -10.10 -15.83
CA ILE A 363 -5.13 -9.65 -14.57
C ILE A 363 -4.88 -8.14 -14.65
N TYR A 364 -5.58 -7.40 -13.79
CA TYR A 364 -5.51 -5.94 -13.71
C TYR A 364 -4.58 -5.54 -12.55
N ARG A 365 -3.26 -5.67 -12.74
CA ARG A 365 -2.20 -5.29 -11.78
C ARG A 365 -1.06 -4.59 -12.51
N GLY A 366 -0.47 -3.57 -11.86
CA GLY A 366 0.86 -3.09 -12.19
C GLY A 366 1.92 -3.92 -11.45
N LEU A 367 3.17 -3.51 -11.53
CA LEU A 367 4.22 -4.06 -10.68
C LEU A 367 4.10 -3.43 -9.29
N GLY A 368 3.52 -4.17 -8.35
CA GLY A 368 3.11 -3.70 -7.03
C GLY A 368 1.73 -3.03 -7.00
N PHE A 369 1.44 -2.12 -7.91
CA PHE A 369 0.24 -1.30 -7.90
C PHE A 369 -1.06 -2.08 -8.14
N ASP A 370 -2.09 -1.76 -7.37
CA ASP A 370 -3.46 -2.17 -7.66
C ASP A 370 -3.98 -1.39 -8.88
N LYS A 371 -4.58 -2.13 -9.81
CA LYS A 371 -5.30 -1.56 -10.95
C LYS A 371 -6.64 -2.28 -11.04
N ARG A 372 -7.71 -1.52 -11.01
CA ARG A 372 -9.05 -2.10 -11.10
C ARG A 372 -9.41 -2.41 -12.55
N LYS A 373 -10.23 -3.45 -12.74
CA LYS A 373 -10.94 -3.60 -14.01
C LYS A 373 -11.77 -2.34 -14.25
N PRO A 374 -11.71 -1.74 -15.45
CA PRO A 374 -12.55 -0.57 -15.74
C PRO A 374 -14.03 -0.86 -15.54
N ASP A 375 -14.71 0.00 -14.81
CA ASP A 375 -16.13 -0.07 -14.46
C ASP A 375 -16.72 1.33 -14.28
N GLU A 376 -17.82 1.44 -13.53
CA GLU A 376 -18.42 2.73 -13.23
C GLU A 376 -17.61 3.62 -12.29
N PHE A 377 -16.67 3.04 -11.51
CA PHE A 377 -15.82 3.75 -10.54
C PHE A 377 -14.42 4.02 -11.08
N TYR A 378 -13.83 3.06 -11.82
CA TYR A 378 -12.43 3.07 -12.19
C TYR A 378 -12.23 3.12 -13.71
N LYS A 379 -11.30 3.98 -14.16
CA LYS A 379 -10.88 4.09 -15.55
C LYS A 379 -9.69 3.16 -15.84
N LYS A 380 -9.45 2.90 -17.14
CA LYS A 380 -8.41 1.95 -17.61
C LYS A 380 -7.01 2.21 -17.03
N ASN A 381 -6.64 3.48 -16.90
CA ASN A 381 -5.29 3.86 -16.47
C ASN A 381 -5.20 4.20 -14.98
N ASP A 382 -6.29 4.03 -14.21
CA ASP A 382 -6.26 4.20 -12.77
C ASP A 382 -5.31 3.19 -12.12
N PHE A 383 -4.55 3.65 -11.13
CA PHE A 383 -3.69 2.82 -10.32
C PHE A 383 -3.51 3.40 -8.91
N GLY A 384 -3.23 2.54 -7.95
CA GLY A 384 -3.07 2.95 -6.57
C GLY A 384 -2.95 1.76 -5.65
N HIS A 385 -3.43 1.88 -4.42
CA HIS A 385 -3.59 0.78 -3.48
C HIS A 385 -4.54 1.15 -2.35
N THR A 386 -5.05 0.12 -1.67
CA THR A 386 -5.84 0.26 -0.43
C THR A 386 -5.07 -0.35 0.74
N GLY A 387 -5.40 0.09 1.97
CA GLY A 387 -4.88 -0.49 3.19
C GLY A 387 -5.98 -1.04 4.08
N PHE A 388 -5.68 -2.12 4.80
CA PHE A 388 -6.63 -2.78 5.70
C PHE A 388 -7.20 -1.86 6.77
N THR A 389 -6.40 -0.92 7.23
CA THR A 389 -6.77 0.10 8.23
C THR A 389 -7.79 1.14 7.74
N GLY A 390 -8.17 1.09 6.45
CA GLY A 390 -9.10 2.03 5.82
C GLY A 390 -8.39 3.14 5.06
N THR A 391 -7.15 2.92 4.67
CA THR A 391 -6.37 3.84 3.87
C THR A 391 -6.52 3.54 2.38
N PHE A 392 -6.38 4.57 1.56
CA PHE A 392 -6.64 4.52 0.12
C PHE A 392 -5.83 5.61 -0.58
N PHE A 393 -5.18 5.28 -1.69
CA PHE A 393 -4.78 6.26 -2.68
C PHE A 393 -4.98 5.69 -4.09
N PHE A 394 -5.48 6.52 -4.99
CA PHE A 394 -5.58 6.21 -6.41
C PHE A 394 -5.21 7.43 -7.24
N MET A 395 -4.68 7.16 -8.42
CA MET A 395 -4.17 8.14 -9.37
C MET A 395 -4.70 7.84 -10.76
N ASN A 396 -5.02 8.88 -11.52
CA ASN A 396 -5.32 8.80 -12.95
C ASN A 396 -4.41 9.74 -13.72
N PRO A 397 -3.46 9.23 -14.51
CA PRO A 397 -2.55 10.07 -15.28
C PRO A 397 -3.23 10.79 -16.45
N ASP A 398 -4.34 10.26 -16.98
CA ASP A 398 -5.06 10.86 -18.10
C ASP A 398 -5.85 12.11 -17.67
N ASP A 399 -6.43 12.06 -16.47
CA ASP A 399 -7.18 13.18 -15.88
C ASP A 399 -6.28 14.09 -15.03
N ASN A 400 -5.04 13.70 -14.84
CA ASN A 400 -4.08 14.36 -13.95
C ASN A 400 -4.68 14.58 -12.55
N ARG A 401 -5.15 13.51 -11.92
CA ARG A 401 -5.81 13.53 -10.61
C ARG A 401 -5.26 12.45 -9.69
N PHE A 402 -5.21 12.74 -8.41
CA PHE A 402 -5.08 11.75 -7.36
C PHE A 402 -6.01 12.05 -6.19
N LEU A 403 -6.37 10.99 -5.49
CA LEU A 403 -7.13 10.99 -4.24
C LEU A 403 -6.37 10.20 -3.19
N ILE A 404 -6.26 10.75 -2.00
CA ILE A 404 -5.75 10.10 -0.82
C ILE A 404 -6.80 10.18 0.27
N ILE A 405 -7.14 9.06 0.89
CA ILE A 405 -8.00 8.98 2.07
C ILE A 405 -7.28 8.14 3.11
N LEU A 406 -7.02 8.71 4.27
CA LEU A 406 -6.47 7.99 5.42
C LEU A 406 -7.52 7.95 6.50
N THR A 407 -7.85 6.75 6.98
CA THR A 407 -8.74 6.53 8.12
C THR A 407 -8.14 5.52 9.07
N ASN A 408 -8.65 5.47 10.27
CA ASN A 408 -8.37 4.40 11.21
C ASN A 408 -9.64 3.57 11.50
N ARG A 409 -10.33 3.12 10.43
CA ARG A 409 -11.59 2.38 10.51
C ARG A 409 -11.52 1.14 11.42
N VAL A 410 -10.34 0.57 11.61
CA VAL A 410 -10.11 -0.58 12.48
C VAL A 410 -10.18 -0.23 13.97
N ASN A 411 -10.29 1.03 14.32
CA ASN A 411 -10.55 1.47 15.69
C ASN A 411 -12.07 1.46 15.95
N PRO A 412 -12.57 0.83 17.01
CA PRO A 412 -11.82 0.01 17.95
C PRO A 412 -11.60 -1.45 17.47
N THR A 413 -12.21 -1.88 16.38
CA THR A 413 -12.18 -3.28 15.93
C THR A 413 -12.04 -3.42 14.41
N ARG A 414 -11.25 -4.42 13.99
CA ARG A 414 -11.08 -4.83 12.57
C ARG A 414 -12.36 -5.31 11.90
N THR A 415 -13.39 -5.70 12.68
CA THR A 415 -14.67 -6.16 12.14
C THR A 415 -15.51 -5.06 11.49
N ASN A 416 -15.18 -3.79 11.72
CA ASN A 416 -15.84 -2.68 11.03
C ASN A 416 -15.54 -2.70 9.53
N ARG A 417 -16.52 -3.09 8.71
CA ARG A 417 -16.46 -3.19 7.25
C ARG A 417 -17.38 -2.19 6.53
N LEU A 418 -17.98 -1.23 7.26
CA LEU A 418 -18.99 -0.31 6.72
C LEU A 418 -18.46 0.50 5.54
N MET A 419 -17.22 0.99 5.63
CA MET A 419 -16.56 1.74 4.56
C MET A 419 -16.47 0.95 3.25
N TYR A 420 -16.22 -0.35 3.32
CA TYR A 420 -16.13 -1.22 2.14
C TYR A 420 -17.49 -1.62 1.59
N LYS A 421 -18.47 -1.89 2.46
CA LYS A 421 -19.84 -2.21 2.04
C LYS A 421 -20.53 -1.05 1.33
N ASP A 422 -20.09 0.18 1.59
CA ASP A 422 -20.63 1.40 0.96
C ASP A 422 -19.87 1.82 -0.30
N ASP A 423 -18.79 1.14 -0.69
CA ASP A 423 -17.88 1.59 -1.77
C ASP A 423 -17.40 3.05 -1.59
N PHE A 424 -17.24 3.45 -0.32
CA PHE A 424 -17.04 4.84 0.10
C PHE A 424 -15.94 5.56 -0.69
N SER A 425 -14.74 5.00 -0.72
CA SER A 425 -13.59 5.61 -1.41
C SER A 425 -13.78 5.64 -2.93
N ALA A 426 -14.40 4.60 -3.50
CA ALA A 426 -14.68 4.52 -4.94
C ALA A 426 -15.71 5.57 -5.38
N LYS A 427 -16.73 5.84 -4.58
CA LYS A 427 -17.72 6.91 -4.84
C LYS A 427 -17.05 8.28 -4.89
N ILE A 428 -16.14 8.59 -3.97
CA ILE A 428 -15.38 9.84 -3.96
C ILE A 428 -14.47 9.90 -5.18
N TRP A 429 -13.73 8.80 -5.47
CA TRP A 429 -12.85 8.70 -6.64
C TRP A 429 -13.60 8.97 -7.95
N ARG A 430 -14.76 8.34 -8.13
CA ARG A 430 -15.61 8.56 -9.31
C ARG A 430 -16.05 10.03 -9.43
N GLN A 431 -16.45 10.65 -8.32
CA GLN A 431 -16.93 12.04 -8.34
C GLN A 431 -15.85 13.02 -8.78
N ILE A 432 -14.64 12.92 -8.26
CA ILE A 432 -13.56 13.86 -8.60
C ILE A 432 -13.00 13.67 -10.02
N ASN A 433 -13.37 12.58 -10.69
CA ASN A 433 -12.96 12.26 -12.07
C ASN A 433 -14.09 12.42 -13.10
N LYS A 434 -15.23 13.02 -12.74
CA LYS A 434 -16.29 13.42 -13.66
C LYS A 434 -15.88 14.69 -14.40
#